data_296bac538abb270bea9595f01460506c
#
_entry.id   296bac538abb270bea9595f01460506c
#
_cell.length_a   1.000
_cell.length_b   1.000
_cell.length_c   1.000
_cell.angle_alpha   90.00
_cell.angle_beta   90.00
_cell.angle_gamma   90.00
#
_symmetry.space_group_name_H-M   'P 1'
#
loop_
_entity.id
_entity.type
_entity.pdbx_description
1 polymer ?
#
loop_
_entity_poly.entity_id
_entity_poly.type
_entity_poly.pdbx_seq_one_letter_code
_entity_poly.pdbx_strand_id
1 'polypeptide(L)' 'MKIDDEIYKQLTEIWWDVLNSNKDVTRFKDEFYDVCLNDGYEIEQIEEYWRM' A
#
# COMPACT_ATOMS: atom_id res chain seq x y z
N MET A 1 -10.15 13.92 1.88
CA MET A 1 -9.25 12.77 1.94
C MET A 1 -9.86 11.58 1.22
N LYS A 2 -9.05 10.84 0.52
CA LYS A 2 -9.50 9.66 -0.21
C LYS A 2 -9.54 8.41 0.65
N ILE A 3 -8.90 8.44 1.80
CA ILE A 3 -8.85 7.29 2.69
C ILE A 3 -9.25 7.70 4.10
N ASP A 4 -9.82 6.76 4.84
CA ASP A 4 -10.16 6.95 6.24
C ASP A 4 -9.23 6.09 7.12
N ASP A 5 -9.45 6.10 8.43
CA ASP A 5 -8.60 5.38 9.36
C ASP A 5 -8.57 3.88 9.08
N GLU A 6 -9.70 3.32 8.70
CA GLU A 6 -9.78 1.89 8.42
C GLU A 6 -8.98 1.52 7.18
N ILE A 7 -9.13 2.31 6.12
CA ILE A 7 -8.38 2.06 4.90
C ILE A 7 -6.88 2.27 5.16
N TYR A 8 -6.53 3.30 5.91
CA TYR A 8 -5.14 3.54 6.28
C TYR A 8 -4.54 2.33 6.99
N LYS A 9 -5.29 1.76 7.92
CA LYS A 9 -4.84 0.58 8.65
C LYS A 9 -4.65 -0.61 7.71
N GLN A 10 -5.59 -0.82 6.79
CA GLN A 10 -5.49 -1.92 5.84
C GLN A 10 -4.29 -1.76 4.92
N LEU A 11 -4.05 -0.56 4.43
CA LEU A 11 -2.89 -0.29 3.58
C LEU A 11 -1.59 -0.50 4.36
N THR A 12 -1.57 -0.15 5.64
CA THR A 12 -0.40 -0.38 6.47
C THR A 12 -0.12 -1.88 6.63
N GLU A 13 -1.16 -2.69 6.79
CA GLU A 13 -0.98 -4.14 6.87
C GLU A 13 -0.42 -4.71 5.56
N ILE A 14 -0.93 -4.23 4.43
CA ILE A 14 -0.39 -4.64 3.12
C ILE A 14 1.09 -4.25 3.02
N TRP A 15 1.42 -3.06 3.46
CA TRP A 15 2.81 -2.58 3.44
C TRP A 15 3.73 -3.49 4.25
N TRP A 16 3.29 -3.88 5.45
CA TRP A 16 4.07 -4.80 6.27
C TRP A 16 4.23 -6.16 5.60
N ASP A 17 3.18 -6.66 4.95
CA ASP A 17 3.26 -7.92 4.22
C ASP A 17 4.28 -7.84 3.08
N VAL A 18 4.27 -6.74 2.36
CA VAL A 18 5.23 -6.53 1.28
C VAL A 18 6.65 -6.50 1.81
N LEU A 19 6.88 -5.80 2.91
CA LEU A 19 8.21 -5.73 3.52
C LEU A 19 8.70 -7.08 3.98
N ASN A 20 7.80 -7.89 4.52
CA ASN A 20 8.16 -9.22 5.03
C ASN A 20 8.37 -10.25 3.93
N SER A 21 7.68 -10.10 2.81
CA SER A 21 7.75 -11.07 1.73
C SER A 21 8.81 -10.75 0.70
N ASN A 22 9.15 -9.48 0.54
CA ASN A 22 10.03 -9.03 -0.53
C ASN A 22 11.43 -8.81 0.01
N LYS A 23 12.42 -9.40 -0.65
CA LYS A 23 13.80 -9.28 -0.23
C LYS A 23 14.56 -8.18 -0.98
N ASP A 24 13.95 -7.64 -2.01
CA ASP A 24 14.56 -6.59 -2.82
C ASP A 24 14.02 -5.23 -2.40
N VAL A 25 14.83 -4.48 -1.66
CA VAL A 25 14.41 -3.20 -1.08
C VAL A 25 14.09 -2.16 -2.14
N THR A 26 14.58 -2.31 -3.37
CA THR A 26 14.32 -1.33 -4.42
C THR A 26 12.94 -1.49 -5.03
N ARG A 27 12.25 -2.58 -4.74
CA ARG A 27 10.95 -2.89 -5.34
C ARG A 27 9.79 -2.86 -4.36
N PHE A 28 10.03 -2.50 -3.12
CA PHE A 28 8.97 -2.49 -2.11
C PHE A 28 7.78 -1.65 -2.56
N LYS A 29 8.04 -0.47 -3.08
CA LYS A 29 6.97 0.44 -3.47
C LYS A 29 6.17 -0.09 -4.65
N ASP A 30 6.85 -0.64 -5.65
CA ASP A 30 6.18 -1.22 -6.80
C ASP A 30 5.31 -2.40 -6.41
N GLU A 31 5.82 -3.27 -5.56
CA GLU A 31 5.06 -4.41 -5.06
C GLU A 31 3.84 -3.95 -4.27
N PHE A 32 4.01 -2.92 -3.44
CA PHE A 32 2.91 -2.39 -2.67
C PHE A 32 1.78 -1.89 -3.58
N TYR A 33 2.14 -1.16 -4.63
CA TYR A 33 1.15 -0.67 -5.60
C TYR A 33 0.42 -1.84 -6.26
N ASP A 34 1.18 -2.86 -6.68
CA ASP A 34 0.60 -4.04 -7.32
C ASP A 34 -0.41 -4.73 -6.40
N VAL A 35 -0.02 -5.00 -5.17
CA VAL A 35 -0.88 -5.69 -4.22
C VAL A 35 -2.13 -4.87 -3.92
N CYS A 36 -1.97 -3.58 -3.72
CA CYS A 36 -3.11 -2.72 -3.43
C CYS A 36 -4.08 -2.66 -4.60
N LEU A 37 -3.59 -2.54 -5.82
CA LEU A 37 -4.45 -2.51 -6.99
C LEU A 37 -5.18 -3.83 -7.17
N ASN A 38 -4.52 -4.94 -6.90
CA ASN A 38 -5.14 -6.25 -6.95
C ASN A 38 -6.25 -6.41 -5.90
N ASP A 39 -6.09 -5.76 -4.76
CA ASP A 39 -7.10 -5.82 -3.71
C ASP A 39 -8.27 -4.87 -3.93
N GLY A 40 -8.21 -4.06 -4.99
CA GLY A 40 -9.32 -3.18 -5.33
C GLY A 40 -9.15 -1.73 -4.90
N TYR A 41 -7.99 -1.36 -4.37
CA TYR A 41 -7.73 0.03 -4.03
C TYR A 41 -7.38 0.83 -5.27
N GLU A 42 -7.65 2.12 -5.23
CA GLU A 42 -7.35 3.01 -6.35
C GLU A 42 -5.98 3.64 -6.17
N ILE A 43 -5.36 4.02 -7.29
CA ILE A 43 -4.06 4.69 -7.25
C ILE A 43 -4.12 5.96 -6.39
N GLU A 44 -5.23 6.70 -6.48
CA GLU A 44 -5.38 7.91 -5.68
C GLU A 44 -5.34 7.63 -4.19
N GLN A 45 -5.90 6.50 -3.76
CA GLN A 45 -5.87 6.10 -2.36
C GLN A 45 -4.44 5.77 -1.91
N ILE A 46 -3.70 5.09 -2.76
CA ILE A 46 -2.31 4.73 -2.45
C ILE A 46 -1.45 5.99 -2.35
N GLU A 47 -1.64 6.92 -3.25
CA GLU A 47 -0.90 8.18 -3.22
C GLU A 47 -1.24 9.00 -1.97
N GLU A 48 -2.50 9.01 -1.59
CA GLU A 48 -2.92 9.70 -0.37
C GLU A 48 -2.27 9.07 0.85
N TYR A 49 -2.17 7.75 0.87
CA TYR A 49 -1.50 7.04 1.94
C TYR A 49 -0.06 7.52 2.11
N TRP A 50 0.65 7.68 1.01
CA TRP A 50 2.04 8.11 1.06
C TRP A 50 2.23 9.55 1.51
N ARG A 51 1.19 10.37 1.39
CA ARG A 51 1.23 11.76 1.81
C ARG A 51 0.95 11.96 3.29
N MET A 52 0.40 10.98 3.92
CA MET A 52 0.01 11.10 5.32
C MET A 52 1.18 10.89 6.28
#